data_704aeb96d979ce7f3b5dc060510e7d7a
#
_entry.id   704aeb96d979ce7f3b5dc060510e7d7a
#
_cell.length_a   1.000
_cell.length_b   1.000
_cell.length_c   1.000
_cell.angle_alpha   90.00
_cell.angle_beta   90.00
_cell.angle_gamma   90.00
#
_symmetry.space_group_name_H-M   'P 1'
#
loop_
_entity.id
_entity.type
_entity.pdbx_description
1 polymer ?
#
loop_
_entity_poly.entity_id
_entity_poly.type
_entity_poly.pdbx_seq_one_letter_code
_entity_poly.pdbx_strand_id
1 'polypeptide(L)'
;MASPRPNSSMPDLATTRGRNASRDQDIKHPGPAKTRRAKRVEADAAIAAGPQTFGAFTQTAFAADMMRARWDVDFFCERFLGFKPHPGQSRLFKAYITRDESRWMARYLTLCIAAGNRAGKTLGLAVVILHSVMFKMGKEPPNPLDIRSVERWLALGYDWYHFGIHSEVAELVFYEVTKLFSGTHEAQKNGCPLTEALGENIADWSKKYRGEYLMIRFHPLLGGGTIHFRTTGERAIGSLGKDMDGESYDECAFDPNFDFIVDEVLHMRRMSTGGQLVLIGTMTEGLTAFADKWQEGNPDTPDKKIDSYSLRISTRENIGYGIDQRMFDRLLAGMPPYLIPQNIDGFAIESREAFFGAQSIEACFTNDLPEYTSAKRGHRYVQGVDPALTYDSTWSLVLDISGGTEWHGVWVDRLTGRQTSLVVAALALNAHNAYNDPSQRITCHTGLDATGFGGKMFRDLLPINVRMVEFGGTRAKKLGLLNVLKKAIEEGRLKLPRSGKWLGVRRQLLGYKLDDRKIEQDAVMALAVAVDVAKRNPGAASPNVPFDYFGATTSGVESGPALLARIKAAQQTH
;
A
#
# COMPACT_ATOMS: atom_id res chain seq x y z
N MET A 1 -17.39 30.95 61.46
CA MET A 1 -18.66 31.23 60.74
C MET A 1 -18.74 30.25 59.59
N ALA A 2 -19.64 29.29 59.72
CA ALA A 2 -19.81 28.19 58.81
C ALA A 2 -20.77 28.56 57.68
N SER A 3 -20.47 28.18 56.47
CA SER A 3 -21.42 28.19 55.34
C SER A 3 -21.74 26.75 54.92
N PRO A 4 -23.02 26.44 54.67
CA PRO A 4 -23.44 25.07 54.41
C PRO A 4 -23.35 24.70 52.91
N ARG A 5 -23.06 23.43 52.67
CA ARG A 5 -23.20 22.79 51.36
C ARG A 5 -24.67 22.49 51.05
N PRO A 6 -25.15 22.57 49.81
CA PRO A 6 -26.41 21.93 49.44
C PRO A 6 -26.13 20.51 48.89
N ASN A 7 -26.85 19.56 49.47
CA ASN A 7 -27.16 18.25 48.92
C ASN A 7 -27.95 18.39 47.63
N SER A 8 -27.55 17.70 46.56
CA SER A 8 -28.43 17.38 45.45
C SER A 8 -28.40 15.85 45.21
N SER A 9 -29.49 15.25 45.58
CA SER A 9 -29.89 13.88 45.34
C SER A 9 -29.91 13.57 43.83
N MET A 10 -29.29 12.48 43.44
CA MET A 10 -29.56 11.82 42.16
C MET A 10 -30.93 11.20 42.14
N PRO A 11 -31.71 11.27 41.07
CA PRO A 11 -32.88 10.42 40.89
C PRO A 11 -32.47 9.08 40.25
N ASP A 12 -33.00 8.00 40.82
CA ASP A 12 -33.04 6.64 40.31
C ASP A 12 -33.59 6.60 38.88
N LEU A 13 -32.79 6.15 37.91
CA LEU A 13 -33.28 5.78 36.60
C LEU A 13 -33.74 4.33 36.59
N ALA A 14 -35.03 4.18 36.84
CA ALA A 14 -35.75 2.95 36.65
C ALA A 14 -35.70 2.47 35.21
N THR A 15 -35.29 1.24 35.07
CA THR A 15 -35.31 0.39 33.88
C THR A 15 -36.63 0.44 33.12
N THR A 16 -36.65 1.09 31.96
CA THR A 16 -37.66 0.81 30.94
C THR A 16 -37.03 -0.02 29.82
N ARG A 17 -37.26 -1.33 29.90
CA ARG A 17 -37.08 -2.26 28.77
C ARG A 17 -38.07 -1.89 27.67
N GLY A 18 -37.64 -1.09 26.71
CA GLY A 18 -38.32 -0.91 25.43
C GLY A 18 -38.12 -2.16 24.57
N ARG A 19 -39.16 -2.90 24.31
CA ARG A 19 -39.24 -3.95 23.29
C ARG A 19 -39.11 -3.29 21.93
N ASN A 20 -37.94 -3.32 21.33
CA ASN A 20 -37.78 -3.11 19.89
C ASN A 20 -38.14 -4.45 19.21
N ALA A 21 -39.31 -4.46 18.58
CA ALA A 21 -39.69 -5.51 17.65
C ALA A 21 -38.74 -5.44 16.45
N SER A 22 -37.78 -6.37 16.41
CA SER A 22 -36.98 -6.63 15.22
C SER A 22 -37.92 -7.18 14.14
N ARG A 23 -37.97 -6.53 13.02
CA ARG A 23 -38.45 -7.11 11.76
C ARG A 23 -37.40 -8.18 11.37
N ASP A 24 -37.64 -9.43 11.80
CA ASP A 24 -37.03 -10.59 11.19
C ASP A 24 -37.52 -10.67 9.73
N GLN A 25 -36.70 -10.21 8.80
CA GLN A 25 -36.83 -10.69 7.44
C GLN A 25 -36.30 -12.12 7.43
N ASP A 26 -37.20 -13.06 7.14
CA ASP A 26 -36.91 -14.48 6.93
C ASP A 26 -35.82 -14.65 5.88
N ILE A 27 -34.57 -14.59 6.28
CA ILE A 27 -33.47 -15.19 5.53
C ILE A 27 -33.61 -16.69 5.76
N LYS A 28 -34.11 -17.41 4.76
CA LYS A 28 -34.14 -18.88 4.74
C LYS A 28 -32.74 -19.39 5.07
N HIS A 29 -32.51 -19.81 6.28
CA HIS A 29 -31.31 -20.53 6.65
C HIS A 29 -31.21 -21.80 5.80
N PRO A 30 -30.09 -22.04 5.11
CA PRO A 30 -29.86 -23.36 4.52
C PRO A 30 -29.92 -24.40 5.64
N GLY A 31 -30.57 -25.51 5.32
CA GLY A 31 -30.80 -26.64 6.27
C GLY A 31 -29.52 -27.15 6.93
N PRO A 32 -29.60 -28.02 7.93
CA PRO A 32 -28.50 -28.41 8.80
C PRO A 32 -27.27 -28.84 7.98
N ALA A 33 -26.12 -28.25 8.32
CA ALA A 33 -24.85 -28.48 7.62
C ALA A 33 -24.54 -29.99 7.59
N LYS A 34 -24.57 -30.57 6.38
CA LYS A 34 -24.16 -31.98 6.18
C LYS A 34 -22.74 -32.18 6.70
N THR A 35 -22.49 -33.24 7.41
CA THR A 35 -21.15 -33.56 7.95
C THR A 35 -20.13 -33.69 6.84
N ARG A 36 -18.85 -33.38 7.13
CA ARG A 36 -17.72 -33.52 6.18
C ARG A 36 -17.72 -34.85 5.43
N ARG A 37 -18.16 -35.93 6.10
CA ARG A 37 -18.23 -37.28 5.51
C ARG A 37 -19.39 -37.40 4.49
N ALA A 38 -20.55 -36.78 4.76
CA ALA A 38 -21.68 -36.80 3.83
C ALA A 38 -21.36 -35.96 2.55
N LYS A 39 -20.70 -34.81 2.70
CA LYS A 39 -20.27 -33.98 1.55
C LYS A 39 -19.23 -34.70 0.68
N ARG A 40 -18.32 -35.48 1.29
CA ARG A 40 -17.32 -36.28 0.58
C ARG A 40 -17.98 -37.43 -0.18
N VAL A 41 -18.93 -38.12 0.42
CA VAL A 41 -19.67 -39.20 -0.26
C VAL A 41 -20.51 -38.67 -1.42
N GLU A 42 -21.13 -37.48 -1.30
CA GLU A 42 -21.84 -36.85 -2.41
C GLU A 42 -20.91 -36.40 -3.54
N ALA A 43 -19.72 -35.88 -3.21
CA ALA A 43 -18.70 -35.53 -4.21
C ALA A 43 -18.18 -36.79 -4.94
N ASP A 44 -17.90 -37.85 -4.20
CA ASP A 44 -17.47 -39.14 -4.77
C ASP A 44 -18.57 -39.78 -5.62
N ALA A 45 -19.84 -39.66 -5.21
CA ALA A 45 -21.01 -40.11 -5.98
C ALA A 45 -21.26 -39.28 -7.24
N ALA A 46 -21.02 -37.94 -7.20
CA ALA A 46 -21.13 -37.08 -8.37
C ALA A 46 -20.02 -37.39 -9.41
N ILE A 47 -18.82 -37.76 -8.95
CA ILE A 47 -17.71 -38.21 -9.81
C ILE A 47 -18.03 -39.58 -10.42
N ALA A 48 -18.66 -40.48 -9.67
CA ALA A 48 -19.03 -41.83 -10.12
C ALA A 48 -20.25 -41.86 -11.04
N ALA A 49 -21.11 -40.85 -11.01
CA ALA A 49 -22.37 -40.78 -11.81
C ALA A 49 -22.12 -40.52 -13.31
N GLY A 50 -20.89 -40.31 -13.74
CA GLY A 50 -20.55 -40.05 -15.13
C GLY A 50 -21.07 -38.68 -15.65
N PRO A 51 -20.80 -38.37 -16.92
CA PRO A 51 -21.05 -37.05 -17.47
C PRO A 51 -22.54 -36.69 -17.51
N GLN A 52 -22.93 -35.76 -16.66
CA GLN A 52 -24.24 -35.12 -16.79
C GLN A 52 -24.17 -34.06 -17.91
N THR A 53 -25.19 -34.01 -18.73
CA THR A 53 -25.38 -32.94 -19.70
C THR A 53 -25.65 -31.65 -18.94
N PHE A 54 -24.68 -30.73 -18.98
CA PHE A 54 -24.82 -29.40 -18.43
C PHE A 54 -25.63 -28.53 -19.43
N GLY A 55 -26.91 -28.40 -19.28
CA GLY A 55 -27.75 -27.43 -20.00
C GLY A 55 -27.36 -27.18 -21.46
N ALA A 56 -27.03 -25.94 -21.82
CA ALA A 56 -26.60 -25.56 -23.18
C ALA A 56 -25.15 -25.94 -23.53
N PHE A 57 -24.39 -26.61 -22.62
CA PHE A 57 -23.02 -26.98 -22.85
C PHE A 57 -22.90 -28.49 -23.13
N THR A 58 -22.35 -28.86 -24.28
CA THR A 58 -21.74 -30.18 -24.40
C THR A 58 -20.44 -30.20 -23.61
N GLN A 59 -20.04 -31.33 -23.03
CA GLN A 59 -18.80 -31.44 -22.24
C GLN A 59 -17.56 -30.94 -22.98
N THR A 60 -17.44 -31.25 -24.27
CA THR A 60 -16.35 -30.81 -25.12
C THR A 60 -16.35 -29.29 -25.35
N ALA A 61 -17.52 -28.70 -25.56
CA ALA A 61 -17.65 -27.26 -25.73
C ALA A 61 -17.35 -26.52 -24.42
N PHE A 62 -17.85 -27.03 -23.28
CA PHE A 62 -17.57 -26.47 -21.98
C PHE A 62 -16.06 -26.49 -21.64
N ALA A 63 -15.38 -27.60 -21.90
CA ALA A 63 -13.94 -27.71 -21.68
C ALA A 63 -13.14 -26.73 -22.57
N ALA A 64 -13.52 -26.60 -23.85
CA ALA A 64 -12.91 -25.64 -24.76
C ALA A 64 -13.14 -24.19 -24.31
N ASP A 65 -14.36 -23.86 -23.90
CA ASP A 65 -14.72 -22.54 -23.36
C ASP A 65 -13.94 -22.22 -22.08
N MET A 66 -13.76 -23.20 -21.18
CA MET A 66 -12.95 -23.03 -19.96
C MET A 66 -11.47 -22.81 -20.29
N MET A 67 -10.91 -23.53 -21.25
CA MET A 67 -9.52 -23.32 -21.70
C MET A 67 -9.33 -21.93 -22.30
N ARG A 68 -10.28 -21.44 -23.10
CA ARG A 68 -10.28 -20.07 -23.62
C ARG A 68 -10.43 -19.06 -22.49
N ALA A 69 -11.38 -19.26 -21.59
CA ALA A 69 -11.65 -18.36 -20.46
C ALA A 69 -10.43 -18.14 -19.56
N ARG A 70 -9.57 -19.13 -19.43
CA ARG A 70 -8.30 -19.00 -18.67
C ARG A 70 -7.40 -17.89 -19.21
N TRP A 71 -7.43 -17.62 -20.51
CA TRP A 71 -6.57 -16.65 -21.19
C TRP A 71 -7.29 -15.46 -21.77
N ASP A 72 -8.62 -15.45 -21.66
CA ASP A 72 -9.48 -14.39 -22.16
C ASP A 72 -10.52 -14.07 -21.08
N VAL A 73 -10.19 -13.10 -20.20
CA VAL A 73 -11.05 -12.73 -19.07
C VAL A 73 -12.29 -12.00 -19.55
N ASP A 74 -12.24 -11.27 -20.66
CA ASP A 74 -13.43 -10.67 -21.26
C ASP A 74 -14.41 -11.77 -21.68
N PHE A 75 -13.91 -12.82 -22.34
CA PHE A 75 -14.70 -14.00 -22.67
C PHE A 75 -15.21 -14.71 -21.40
N PHE A 76 -14.41 -14.82 -20.35
CA PHE A 76 -14.84 -15.37 -19.08
C PHE A 76 -16.03 -14.59 -18.50
N CYS A 77 -15.97 -13.26 -18.51
CA CYS A 77 -17.07 -12.42 -18.05
C CYS A 77 -18.34 -12.61 -18.87
N GLU A 78 -18.23 -12.59 -20.21
CA GLU A 78 -19.38 -12.71 -21.11
C GLU A 78 -20.00 -14.13 -21.07
N ARG A 79 -19.15 -15.16 -21.13
CA ARG A 79 -19.59 -16.55 -21.29
C ARG A 79 -19.99 -17.23 -19.98
N PHE A 80 -19.27 -16.92 -18.88
CA PHE A 80 -19.46 -17.62 -17.63
C PHE A 80 -20.12 -16.76 -16.54
N LEU A 81 -19.84 -15.47 -16.51
CA LEU A 81 -20.43 -14.56 -15.53
C LEU A 81 -21.66 -13.79 -16.04
N GLY A 82 -21.94 -13.82 -17.36
CA GLY A 82 -23.15 -13.24 -17.93
C GLY A 82 -23.15 -11.71 -18.04
N PHE A 83 -21.99 -11.06 -18.07
CA PHE A 83 -21.90 -9.62 -18.28
C PHE A 83 -20.71 -9.23 -19.16
N LYS A 84 -20.81 -8.07 -19.80
CA LYS A 84 -19.75 -7.50 -20.62
C LYS A 84 -18.94 -6.48 -19.82
N PRO A 85 -17.60 -6.65 -19.68
CA PRO A 85 -16.77 -5.65 -19.02
C PRO A 85 -16.66 -4.37 -19.86
N HIS A 86 -16.49 -3.23 -19.18
CA HIS A 86 -16.21 -1.97 -19.87
C HIS A 86 -14.72 -1.86 -20.26
N PRO A 87 -14.34 -0.94 -21.17
CA PRO A 87 -12.97 -0.88 -21.72
C PRO A 87 -11.86 -0.79 -20.66
N GLY A 88 -12.07 -0.06 -19.57
CA GLY A 88 -11.10 0.05 -18.47
C GLY A 88 -10.86 -1.27 -17.73
N GLN A 89 -11.93 -2.04 -17.50
CA GLN A 89 -11.82 -3.39 -16.92
C GLN A 89 -11.12 -4.35 -17.89
N SER A 90 -11.44 -4.29 -19.20
CA SER A 90 -10.75 -5.12 -20.20
C SER A 90 -9.24 -4.84 -20.26
N ARG A 91 -8.81 -3.58 -20.08
CA ARG A 91 -7.37 -3.25 -19.99
C ARG A 91 -6.73 -3.83 -18.73
N LEU A 92 -7.40 -3.75 -17.58
CA LEU A 92 -6.95 -4.41 -16.34
C LEU A 92 -6.79 -5.91 -16.56
N PHE A 93 -7.80 -6.57 -17.15
CA PHE A 93 -7.79 -8.01 -17.39
C PHE A 93 -6.64 -8.44 -18.31
N LYS A 94 -6.39 -7.70 -19.38
CA LYS A 94 -5.26 -7.94 -20.29
C LYS A 94 -3.92 -7.83 -19.57
N ALA A 95 -3.72 -6.81 -18.74
CA ALA A 95 -2.50 -6.67 -17.95
C ALA A 95 -2.35 -7.82 -16.94
N TYR A 96 -3.45 -8.19 -16.28
CA TYR A 96 -3.48 -9.25 -15.29
C TYR A 96 -3.12 -10.62 -15.85
N ILE A 97 -3.65 -11.00 -17.03
CA ILE A 97 -3.38 -12.32 -17.61
C ILE A 97 -2.04 -12.43 -18.35
N THR A 98 -1.34 -11.31 -18.57
CA THR A 98 -0.04 -11.34 -19.24
C THR A 98 0.96 -12.14 -18.43
N ARG A 99 1.57 -13.16 -19.05
CA ARG A 99 2.49 -14.11 -18.40
C ARG A 99 3.87 -14.08 -19.05
N ASP A 100 4.86 -14.50 -18.28
CA ASP A 100 6.16 -14.88 -18.80
C ASP A 100 6.01 -16.24 -19.47
N GLU A 101 6.34 -16.33 -20.75
CA GLU A 101 6.15 -17.53 -21.59
C GLU A 101 6.88 -18.76 -21.03
N SER A 102 7.99 -18.55 -20.32
CA SER A 102 8.84 -19.65 -19.83
C SER A 102 8.40 -20.23 -18.49
N ARG A 103 7.52 -19.55 -17.72
CA ARG A 103 7.30 -19.90 -16.31
C ARG A 103 5.87 -19.91 -15.82
N TRP A 104 4.89 -19.63 -16.65
CA TRP A 104 3.48 -19.43 -16.25
C TRP A 104 3.28 -18.31 -15.22
N MET A 105 4.36 -17.64 -14.83
CA MET A 105 4.32 -16.55 -13.85
C MET A 105 3.72 -15.29 -14.46
N ALA A 106 3.19 -14.44 -13.62
CA ALA A 106 2.75 -13.13 -14.05
C ALA A 106 3.92 -12.31 -14.60
N ARG A 107 3.76 -11.73 -15.79
CA ARG A 107 4.72 -10.78 -16.36
C ARG A 107 4.89 -9.57 -15.46
N TYR A 108 3.79 -9.12 -14.90
CA TYR A 108 3.77 -8.02 -13.96
C TYR A 108 3.44 -8.57 -12.57
N LEU A 109 4.42 -8.59 -11.69
CA LEU A 109 4.24 -9.02 -10.30
C LEU A 109 3.42 -8.02 -9.49
N THR A 110 3.43 -6.76 -9.90
CA THR A 110 2.62 -5.69 -9.30
C THR A 110 1.78 -4.98 -10.36
N LEU A 111 0.48 -4.96 -10.16
CA LEU A 111 -0.45 -4.13 -10.91
C LEU A 111 -0.94 -3.00 -10.03
N CYS A 112 -0.78 -1.75 -10.46
CA CYS A 112 -1.21 -0.57 -9.72
C CYS A 112 -2.27 0.20 -10.50
N ILE A 113 -3.50 0.22 -9.99
CA ILE A 113 -4.67 0.73 -10.69
C ILE A 113 -5.20 1.99 -9.99
N ALA A 114 -5.03 3.14 -10.65
CA ALA A 114 -5.66 4.39 -10.25
C ALA A 114 -7.01 4.52 -10.94
N ALA A 115 -8.09 4.58 -10.19
CA ALA A 115 -9.42 4.61 -10.79
C ALA A 115 -10.30 5.71 -10.19
N GLY A 116 -11.12 6.31 -11.04
CA GLY A 116 -12.14 7.26 -10.61
C GLY A 116 -13.21 6.61 -9.73
N ASN A 117 -13.98 7.43 -9.04
CA ASN A 117 -15.10 6.96 -8.25
C ASN A 117 -16.16 6.34 -9.18
N ARG A 118 -16.67 5.15 -8.80
CA ARG A 118 -17.63 4.37 -9.63
C ARG A 118 -17.08 3.96 -11.01
N ALA A 119 -15.78 3.91 -11.18
CA ALA A 119 -15.13 3.38 -12.37
C ALA A 119 -15.18 1.84 -12.47
N GLY A 120 -15.96 1.15 -11.64
CA GLY A 120 -16.05 -0.31 -11.65
C GLY A 120 -14.87 -1.04 -11.05
N LYS A 121 -14.11 -0.39 -10.14
CA LYS A 121 -12.93 -0.94 -9.44
C LYS A 121 -13.23 -2.28 -8.79
N THR A 122 -14.18 -2.28 -7.87
CA THR A 122 -14.51 -3.42 -7.01
C THR A 122 -14.98 -4.62 -7.83
N LEU A 123 -15.81 -4.39 -8.85
CA LEU A 123 -16.25 -5.44 -9.79
C LEU A 123 -15.05 -6.01 -10.58
N GLY A 124 -14.21 -5.13 -11.16
CA GLY A 124 -13.02 -5.57 -11.89
C GLY A 124 -12.07 -6.38 -11.02
N LEU A 125 -11.86 -5.95 -9.77
CA LEU A 125 -11.04 -6.66 -8.79
C LEU A 125 -11.66 -8.01 -8.40
N ALA A 126 -12.97 -8.06 -8.16
CA ALA A 126 -13.69 -9.28 -7.84
C ALA A 126 -13.57 -10.33 -8.97
N VAL A 127 -13.63 -9.89 -10.23
CA VAL A 127 -13.40 -10.77 -11.40
C VAL A 127 -11.96 -11.30 -11.41
N VAL A 128 -10.95 -10.45 -11.20
CA VAL A 128 -9.55 -10.88 -11.14
C VAL A 128 -9.34 -11.93 -10.06
N ILE A 129 -9.87 -11.71 -8.87
CA ILE A 129 -9.77 -12.64 -7.74
C ILE A 129 -10.45 -13.98 -8.07
N LEU A 130 -11.70 -13.93 -8.52
CA LEU A 130 -12.49 -15.11 -8.87
C LEU A 130 -11.80 -15.93 -9.97
N HIS A 131 -11.37 -15.27 -11.04
CA HIS A 131 -10.66 -15.89 -12.15
C HIS A 131 -9.33 -16.52 -11.69
N SER A 132 -8.55 -15.80 -10.87
CA SER A 132 -7.28 -16.32 -10.35
C SER A 132 -7.45 -17.62 -9.58
N VAL A 133 -8.43 -17.66 -8.70
CA VAL A 133 -8.66 -18.82 -7.82
C VAL A 133 -9.23 -20.00 -8.62
N MET A 134 -10.16 -19.75 -9.55
CA MET A 134 -10.75 -20.81 -10.39
C MET A 134 -9.71 -21.45 -11.30
N PHE A 135 -8.85 -20.65 -11.92
CA PHE A 135 -7.87 -21.13 -12.88
C PHE A 135 -6.46 -21.36 -12.28
N LYS A 136 -6.28 -21.14 -10.97
CA LYS A 136 -4.96 -21.20 -10.28
C LYS A 136 -3.90 -20.46 -11.10
N MET A 137 -4.14 -19.18 -11.37
CA MET A 137 -3.28 -18.39 -12.25
C MET A 137 -1.86 -18.29 -11.67
N GLY A 138 -0.85 -18.46 -12.52
CA GLY A 138 0.54 -18.58 -12.08
C GLY A 138 1.02 -20.02 -11.87
N LYS A 139 0.11 -21.00 -11.85
CA LYS A 139 0.47 -22.42 -11.87
C LYS A 139 0.38 -22.97 -13.28
N GLU A 140 1.25 -23.92 -13.61
CA GLU A 140 1.20 -24.62 -14.89
C GLU A 140 -0.15 -25.35 -15.02
N PRO A 141 -0.86 -25.19 -16.15
CA PRO A 141 -2.11 -25.90 -16.36
C PRO A 141 -1.87 -27.41 -16.46
N PRO A 142 -2.83 -28.24 -16.03
CA PRO A 142 -2.67 -29.67 -16.14
C PRO A 142 -2.70 -30.12 -17.62
N ASN A 143 -1.95 -31.16 -17.93
CA ASN A 143 -2.14 -31.85 -19.20
C ASN A 143 -3.49 -32.58 -19.18
N PRO A 144 -4.48 -32.21 -20.00
CA PRO A 144 -5.81 -32.80 -19.96
C PRO A 144 -5.83 -34.27 -20.41
N LEU A 145 -4.78 -34.75 -21.08
CA LEU A 145 -4.64 -36.13 -21.52
C LEU A 145 -3.96 -37.05 -20.48
N ASP A 146 -3.42 -36.46 -19.40
CA ASP A 146 -2.81 -37.17 -18.30
C ASP A 146 -3.63 -37.03 -17.02
N ILE A 147 -4.36 -38.06 -16.66
CA ILE A 147 -5.20 -38.10 -15.46
C ILE A 147 -4.42 -37.74 -14.17
N ARG A 148 -3.18 -38.20 -14.06
CA ARG A 148 -2.32 -37.92 -12.91
C ARG A 148 -1.93 -36.44 -12.84
N SER A 149 -1.75 -35.81 -14.00
CA SER A 149 -1.50 -34.38 -14.08
C SER A 149 -2.73 -33.59 -13.60
N VAL A 150 -3.92 -34.00 -14.02
CA VAL A 150 -5.20 -33.39 -13.59
C VAL A 150 -5.42 -33.59 -12.09
N GLU A 151 -5.24 -34.81 -11.58
CA GLU A 151 -5.37 -35.09 -10.13
C GLU A 151 -4.41 -34.26 -9.29
N ARG A 152 -3.13 -34.16 -9.69
CA ARG A 152 -2.15 -33.32 -9.01
C ARG A 152 -2.56 -31.86 -9.02
N TRP A 153 -3.04 -31.35 -10.15
CA TRP A 153 -3.49 -29.96 -10.26
C TRP A 153 -4.70 -29.67 -9.40
N LEU A 154 -5.69 -30.58 -9.33
CA LEU A 154 -6.84 -30.46 -8.45
C LEU A 154 -6.43 -30.46 -6.96
N ALA A 155 -5.40 -31.25 -6.60
CA ALA A 155 -4.87 -31.33 -5.25
C ALA A 155 -4.03 -30.13 -4.82
N LEU A 156 -3.51 -29.33 -5.79
CA LEU A 156 -2.76 -28.10 -5.46
C LEU A 156 -3.64 -27.12 -4.69
N GLY A 157 -3.14 -26.63 -3.57
CA GLY A 157 -3.70 -25.46 -2.90
C GLY A 157 -3.57 -24.21 -3.76
N TYR A 158 -4.47 -23.27 -3.60
CA TYR A 158 -4.37 -21.93 -4.17
C TYR A 158 -5.06 -20.96 -3.24
N ASP A 159 -4.30 -20.04 -2.65
CA ASP A 159 -4.80 -19.09 -1.67
C ASP A 159 -4.59 -17.65 -2.18
N TRP A 160 -5.71 -16.95 -2.38
CA TRP A 160 -5.73 -15.52 -2.66
C TRP A 160 -6.06 -14.74 -1.41
N TYR A 161 -5.31 -13.68 -1.13
CA TYR A 161 -5.57 -12.78 -0.02
C TYR A 161 -6.00 -11.41 -0.52
N HIS A 162 -7.19 -11.01 -0.11
CA HIS A 162 -7.71 -9.67 -0.35
C HIS A 162 -7.61 -8.85 0.93
N PHE A 163 -7.05 -7.63 0.82
CA PHE A 163 -6.89 -6.70 1.92
C PHE A 163 -7.74 -5.45 1.69
N GLY A 164 -8.40 -4.98 2.76
CA GLY A 164 -9.01 -3.66 2.86
C GLY A 164 -8.44 -2.92 4.08
N ILE A 165 -8.45 -1.61 4.07
CA ILE A 165 -8.00 -0.80 5.21
C ILE A 165 -8.81 -1.13 6.46
N HIS A 166 -10.13 -1.32 6.28
CA HIS A 166 -11.09 -1.68 7.32
C HIS A 166 -11.90 -2.90 6.89
N SER A 167 -12.56 -3.56 7.86
CA SER A 167 -13.41 -4.73 7.58
C SER A 167 -14.49 -4.45 6.54
N GLU A 168 -15.10 -3.28 6.59
CA GLU A 168 -16.14 -2.85 5.65
C GLU A 168 -15.63 -2.82 4.20
N VAL A 169 -14.40 -2.34 3.97
CA VAL A 169 -13.80 -2.32 2.63
C VAL A 169 -13.52 -3.73 2.13
N ALA A 170 -12.97 -4.60 2.97
CA ALA A 170 -12.73 -6.00 2.62
C ALA A 170 -14.05 -6.77 2.37
N GLU A 171 -15.11 -6.46 3.14
CA GLU A 171 -16.44 -7.04 2.96
C GLU A 171 -17.10 -6.63 1.63
N LEU A 172 -16.84 -5.43 1.12
CA LEU A 172 -17.38 -5.02 -0.19
C LEU A 172 -16.96 -5.98 -1.30
N VAL A 173 -15.68 -6.31 -1.37
CA VAL A 173 -15.16 -7.24 -2.38
C VAL A 173 -15.66 -8.67 -2.14
N PHE A 174 -15.79 -9.10 -0.88
CA PHE A 174 -16.43 -10.38 -0.55
C PHE A 174 -17.85 -10.47 -1.12
N TYR A 175 -18.67 -9.44 -0.91
CA TYR A 175 -20.03 -9.42 -1.45
C TYR A 175 -20.07 -9.34 -2.97
N GLU A 176 -19.14 -8.59 -3.59
CA GLU A 176 -19.07 -8.55 -5.06
C GLU A 176 -18.72 -9.92 -5.65
N VAL A 177 -17.72 -10.62 -5.11
CA VAL A 177 -17.39 -11.98 -5.53
C VAL A 177 -18.59 -12.91 -5.34
N THR A 178 -19.25 -12.83 -4.19
CA THR A 178 -20.43 -13.67 -3.88
C THR A 178 -21.57 -13.41 -4.85
N LYS A 179 -21.87 -12.15 -5.14
CA LYS A 179 -22.93 -11.77 -6.13
C LYS A 179 -22.62 -12.29 -7.53
N LEU A 180 -21.34 -12.23 -7.95
CA LEU A 180 -20.92 -12.69 -9.27
C LEU A 180 -21.25 -14.17 -9.49
N PHE A 181 -20.87 -15.06 -8.59
CA PHE A 181 -21.13 -16.48 -8.78
C PHE A 181 -22.50 -16.95 -8.28
N SER A 182 -23.26 -16.10 -7.56
CA SER A 182 -24.68 -16.37 -7.28
C SER A 182 -25.63 -15.86 -8.37
N GLY A 183 -25.11 -15.16 -9.37
CA GLY A 183 -25.92 -14.60 -10.45
C GLY A 183 -26.82 -13.43 -10.04
N THR A 184 -26.49 -12.77 -8.92
CA THR A 184 -27.30 -11.67 -8.34
C THR A 184 -26.68 -10.28 -8.56
N HIS A 185 -25.54 -10.20 -9.24
CA HIS A 185 -24.90 -8.94 -9.52
C HIS A 185 -25.66 -8.12 -10.57
N GLU A 186 -25.79 -6.81 -10.36
CA GLU A 186 -26.58 -5.89 -11.21
C GLU A 186 -26.13 -5.88 -12.70
N ALA A 187 -24.85 -6.15 -12.96
CA ALA A 187 -24.34 -6.26 -14.32
C ALA A 187 -24.79 -7.55 -15.05
N GLN A 188 -25.23 -8.57 -14.31
CA GLN A 188 -25.64 -9.89 -14.83
C GLN A 188 -27.12 -9.92 -15.17
N LYS A 189 -27.50 -9.23 -16.25
CA LYS A 189 -28.92 -9.10 -16.65
C LYS A 189 -29.61 -10.42 -16.92
N ASN A 190 -28.85 -11.46 -17.30
CA ASN A 190 -29.37 -12.78 -17.70
C ASN A 190 -28.91 -13.91 -16.76
N GLY A 191 -28.60 -13.58 -15.50
CA GLY A 191 -28.09 -14.56 -14.52
C GLY A 191 -26.59 -14.86 -14.67
N CYS A 192 -26.16 -15.97 -14.07
CA CYS A 192 -24.78 -16.44 -14.13
C CYS A 192 -24.74 -17.83 -14.80
N PRO A 193 -24.31 -17.94 -16.05
CA PRO A 193 -24.25 -19.23 -16.76
C PRO A 193 -23.38 -20.27 -16.03
N LEU A 194 -22.34 -19.84 -15.31
CA LEU A 194 -21.51 -20.72 -14.50
C LEU A 194 -22.32 -21.38 -13.38
N THR A 195 -23.12 -20.61 -12.66
CA THR A 195 -23.97 -21.11 -11.57
C THR A 195 -25.08 -22.00 -12.09
N GLU A 196 -25.69 -21.63 -13.22
CA GLU A 196 -26.71 -22.45 -13.88
C GLU A 196 -26.15 -23.79 -14.33
N ALA A 197 -24.90 -23.82 -14.82
CA ALA A 197 -24.24 -25.06 -15.27
C ALA A 197 -23.79 -25.96 -14.11
N LEU A 198 -23.30 -25.40 -13.01
CA LEU A 198 -22.66 -26.14 -11.91
C LEU A 198 -23.53 -26.30 -10.66
N GLY A 199 -24.69 -25.62 -10.62
CA GLY A 199 -25.61 -25.62 -9.50
C GLY A 199 -25.13 -24.80 -8.31
N GLU A 200 -25.87 -24.88 -7.19
CA GLU A 200 -25.66 -24.05 -6.00
C GLU A 200 -24.39 -24.36 -5.20
N ASN A 201 -23.69 -25.45 -5.49
CA ASN A 201 -22.53 -25.93 -4.72
C ASN A 201 -21.16 -25.47 -5.28
N ILE A 202 -21.12 -24.33 -5.96
CA ILE A 202 -19.88 -23.81 -6.56
C ILE A 202 -18.84 -23.48 -5.50
N ALA A 203 -19.27 -22.93 -4.38
CA ALA A 203 -18.39 -22.51 -3.30
C ALA A 203 -19.06 -22.62 -1.92
N ASP A 204 -18.24 -22.94 -0.93
CA ASP A 204 -18.58 -22.76 0.47
C ASP A 204 -18.07 -21.40 0.92
N TRP A 205 -18.95 -20.54 1.43
CA TRP A 205 -18.53 -19.31 2.10
C TRP A 205 -18.85 -19.39 3.58
N SER A 206 -17.99 -18.81 4.41
CA SER A 206 -18.22 -18.70 5.84
C SER A 206 -17.95 -17.31 6.33
N LYS A 207 -18.96 -16.68 6.92
CA LYS A 207 -18.81 -15.49 7.75
C LYS A 207 -18.63 -15.97 9.18
N LYS A 208 -17.40 -15.89 9.71
CA LYS A 208 -17.16 -16.25 11.10
C LYS A 208 -17.34 -15.03 12.00
N TYR A 209 -18.04 -15.22 13.11
CA TYR A 209 -18.25 -14.21 14.14
C TYR A 209 -17.10 -14.24 15.17
N ARG A 210 -16.77 -13.10 15.77
CA ARG A 210 -15.76 -12.89 16.81
C ARG A 210 -14.29 -12.84 16.32
N GLY A 211 -13.96 -11.85 15.48
CA GLY A 211 -12.57 -11.54 15.11
C GLY A 211 -11.98 -12.48 14.06
N GLU A 212 -12.75 -13.42 13.57
CA GLU A 212 -12.34 -14.25 12.44
C GLU A 212 -12.72 -13.60 11.11
N TYR A 213 -11.88 -13.80 10.12
CA TYR A 213 -11.99 -13.20 8.80
C TYR A 213 -12.98 -13.95 7.89
N LEU A 214 -13.49 -13.23 6.88
CA LEU A 214 -14.31 -13.79 5.82
C LEU A 214 -13.47 -14.64 4.88
N MET A 215 -14.02 -15.76 4.40
CA MET A 215 -13.40 -16.55 3.35
C MET A 215 -14.42 -17.23 2.45
N ILE A 216 -14.01 -17.48 1.20
CA ILE A 216 -14.74 -18.27 0.22
C ILE A 216 -13.83 -19.42 -0.21
N ARG A 217 -14.31 -20.65 -0.14
CA ARG A 217 -13.60 -21.83 -0.63
C ARG A 217 -14.38 -22.43 -1.79
N PHE A 218 -13.74 -22.58 -2.93
CA PHE A 218 -14.34 -23.17 -4.10
C PHE A 218 -14.33 -24.68 -4.05
N HIS A 219 -15.30 -25.28 -4.76
CA HIS A 219 -15.35 -26.73 -4.91
C HIS A 219 -14.09 -27.24 -5.66
N PRO A 220 -13.55 -28.43 -5.32
CA PRO A 220 -12.37 -28.99 -5.99
C PRO A 220 -12.47 -29.06 -7.52
N LEU A 221 -13.67 -29.30 -8.06
CA LEU A 221 -13.92 -29.28 -9.52
C LEU A 221 -13.71 -27.89 -10.17
N LEU A 222 -13.76 -26.82 -9.35
CA LEU A 222 -13.44 -25.45 -9.74
C LEU A 222 -12.06 -25.01 -9.25
N GLY A 223 -11.15 -25.97 -9.09
CA GLY A 223 -9.80 -25.70 -8.64
C GLY A 223 -9.60 -25.81 -7.13
N GLY A 224 -10.66 -25.80 -6.30
CA GLY A 224 -10.54 -25.97 -4.84
C GLY A 224 -9.81 -24.86 -4.09
N GLY A 225 -9.59 -23.71 -4.73
CA GLY A 225 -8.86 -22.58 -4.13
C GLY A 225 -9.67 -21.81 -3.09
N THR A 226 -9.00 -20.99 -2.31
CA THR A 226 -9.60 -20.22 -1.21
C THR A 226 -9.30 -18.72 -1.39
N ILE A 227 -10.30 -17.89 -1.17
CA ILE A 227 -10.15 -16.44 -1.06
C ILE A 227 -10.26 -16.06 0.42
N HIS A 228 -9.26 -15.36 0.93
CA HIS A 228 -9.22 -14.83 2.28
C HIS A 228 -9.41 -13.31 2.25
N PHE A 229 -10.42 -12.80 2.96
CA PHE A 229 -10.67 -11.36 3.07
C PHE A 229 -10.17 -10.88 4.43
N ARG A 230 -9.26 -9.94 4.43
CA ARG A 230 -8.54 -9.46 5.61
C ARG A 230 -8.55 -7.94 5.68
N THR A 231 -8.27 -7.42 6.85
CA THR A 231 -7.92 -6.01 7.04
C THR A 231 -6.42 -5.86 7.20
N THR A 232 -5.89 -4.72 6.79
CA THR A 232 -4.50 -4.37 7.08
C THR A 232 -4.28 -4.13 8.57
N GLY A 233 -5.32 -3.68 9.30
CA GLY A 233 -5.26 -3.44 10.73
C GLY A 233 -3.99 -2.68 11.13
N GLU A 234 -3.40 -3.05 12.26
CA GLU A 234 -2.07 -2.55 12.60
C GLU A 234 -1.01 -3.26 11.73
N ARG A 235 -0.78 -2.72 10.50
CA ARG A 235 0.32 -3.12 9.59
C ARG A 235 0.24 -4.55 9.04
N ALA A 236 -0.94 -5.12 8.88
CA ALA A 236 -1.15 -6.46 8.32
C ALA A 236 -0.36 -7.59 9.02
N ILE A 237 0.05 -7.39 10.28
CA ILE A 237 0.88 -8.33 11.05
C ILE A 237 0.24 -9.74 11.14
N GLY A 238 -1.08 -9.81 11.19
CA GLY A 238 -1.82 -11.10 11.20
C GLY A 238 -1.63 -11.97 9.96
N SER A 239 -1.01 -11.44 8.92
CA SER A 239 -0.72 -12.15 7.65
C SER A 239 0.71 -12.70 7.59
N LEU A 240 1.55 -12.44 8.60
CA LEU A 240 2.91 -12.95 8.66
C LEU A 240 2.93 -14.49 8.73
N GLY A 241 3.84 -15.11 7.99
CA GLY A 241 4.04 -16.57 7.99
C GLY A 241 3.09 -17.35 7.06
N LYS A 242 2.36 -16.69 6.13
CA LYS A 242 1.51 -17.35 5.14
C LYS A 242 2.05 -17.10 3.73
N ASP A 243 2.12 -18.15 2.93
CA ASP A 243 2.40 -18.04 1.51
C ASP A 243 1.13 -17.63 0.78
N MET A 244 1.23 -16.75 -0.21
CA MET A 244 0.10 -16.21 -0.94
C MET A 244 0.32 -16.40 -2.44
N ASP A 245 -0.62 -17.08 -3.10
CA ASP A 245 -0.57 -17.30 -4.55
C ASP A 245 -1.01 -16.07 -5.35
N GLY A 246 -1.71 -15.17 -4.70
CA GLY A 246 -2.07 -13.86 -5.22
C GLY A 246 -2.60 -12.97 -4.12
N GLU A 247 -2.50 -11.68 -4.34
CA GLU A 247 -2.87 -10.65 -3.38
C GLU A 247 -3.58 -9.49 -4.04
N SER A 248 -4.48 -8.87 -3.30
CA SER A 248 -5.09 -7.61 -3.72
C SER A 248 -5.31 -6.69 -2.54
N TYR A 249 -5.18 -5.38 -2.77
CA TYR A 249 -5.36 -4.38 -1.75
C TYR A 249 -6.23 -3.24 -2.30
N ASP A 250 -7.46 -3.13 -1.79
CA ASP A 250 -8.44 -2.11 -2.22
C ASP A 250 -8.39 -0.87 -1.34
N GLU A 251 -8.66 0.28 -1.95
CA GLU A 251 -8.59 1.63 -1.38
C GLU A 251 -7.26 1.94 -0.67
N CYS A 252 -6.19 1.28 -1.11
CA CYS A 252 -4.87 1.32 -0.50
C CYS A 252 -4.22 2.71 -0.46
N ALA A 253 -4.68 3.64 -1.31
CA ALA A 253 -4.21 5.03 -1.33
C ALA A 253 -4.47 5.80 -0.02
N PHE A 254 -5.41 5.33 0.80
CA PHE A 254 -5.79 5.96 2.07
C PHE A 254 -5.09 5.36 3.29
N ASP A 255 -4.28 4.29 3.12
CA ASP A 255 -3.58 3.67 4.25
C ASP A 255 -2.26 4.39 4.55
N PRO A 256 -2.12 4.97 5.75
CA PRO A 256 -0.88 5.65 6.13
C PRO A 256 0.33 4.71 6.25
N ASN A 257 0.11 3.40 6.39
CA ASN A 257 1.16 2.38 6.47
C ASN A 257 1.40 1.67 5.12
N PHE A 258 0.92 2.23 4.02
CA PHE A 258 0.94 1.62 2.69
C PHE A 258 2.32 1.06 2.31
N ASP A 259 3.39 1.86 2.44
CA ASP A 259 4.76 1.44 2.06
C ASP A 259 5.20 0.22 2.86
N PHE A 260 5.01 0.26 4.20
CA PHE A 260 5.38 -0.85 5.06
C PHE A 260 4.61 -2.12 4.70
N ILE A 261 3.29 -2.00 4.48
CA ILE A 261 2.44 -3.13 4.15
C ILE A 261 2.84 -3.74 2.80
N VAL A 262 3.01 -2.91 1.77
CA VAL A 262 3.31 -3.39 0.41
C VAL A 262 4.73 -3.93 0.31
N ASP A 263 5.72 -3.19 0.79
CA ASP A 263 7.12 -3.51 0.54
C ASP A 263 7.70 -4.50 1.59
N GLU A 264 7.26 -4.44 2.85
CA GLU A 264 7.81 -5.30 3.90
C GLU A 264 6.93 -6.51 4.25
N VAL A 265 5.61 -6.42 4.07
CA VAL A 265 4.71 -7.54 4.39
C VAL A 265 4.32 -8.30 3.15
N LEU A 266 3.63 -7.69 2.20
CA LEU A 266 3.05 -8.39 1.05
C LEU A 266 4.12 -8.86 0.08
N HIS A 267 5.13 -8.06 -0.21
CA HIS A 267 6.23 -8.46 -1.09
C HIS A 267 6.91 -9.75 -0.64
N MET A 268 7.16 -9.88 0.66
CA MET A 268 7.83 -11.06 1.23
C MET A 268 6.98 -12.34 1.14
N ARG A 269 5.64 -12.22 1.14
CA ARG A 269 4.73 -13.38 1.10
C ARG A 269 4.58 -14.01 -0.27
N ARG A 270 4.92 -13.27 -1.32
CA ARG A 270 4.86 -13.71 -2.71
C ARG A 270 6.17 -14.31 -3.22
N MET A 271 7.26 -14.15 -2.48
CA MET A 271 8.59 -14.59 -2.94
C MET A 271 8.66 -16.10 -3.25
N SER A 272 7.96 -16.93 -2.47
CA SER A 272 7.92 -18.38 -2.65
C SER A 272 6.99 -18.84 -3.77
N THR A 273 5.93 -18.08 -4.02
CA THR A 273 4.85 -18.46 -4.94
C THR A 273 4.94 -17.77 -6.29
N GLY A 274 5.62 -16.64 -6.38
CA GLY A 274 5.58 -15.76 -7.53
C GLY A 274 4.20 -15.12 -7.75
N GLY A 275 3.41 -14.98 -6.69
CA GLY A 275 2.06 -14.44 -6.71
C GLY A 275 2.01 -13.00 -7.19
N GLN A 276 0.90 -12.62 -7.82
CA GLN A 276 0.66 -11.27 -8.33
C GLN A 276 -0.03 -10.40 -7.27
N LEU A 277 0.42 -9.16 -7.11
CA LEU A 277 -0.22 -8.14 -6.28
C LEU A 277 -1.01 -7.16 -7.14
N VAL A 278 -2.27 -6.95 -6.78
CA VAL A 278 -3.14 -5.95 -7.41
C VAL A 278 -3.46 -4.85 -6.39
N LEU A 279 -2.86 -3.69 -6.58
CA LEU A 279 -3.13 -2.46 -5.82
C LEU A 279 -4.16 -1.65 -6.57
N ILE A 280 -5.26 -1.31 -5.92
CA ILE A 280 -6.32 -0.53 -6.55
C ILE A 280 -6.84 0.55 -5.59
N GLY A 281 -7.07 1.75 -6.11
CA GLY A 281 -7.59 2.84 -5.30
C GLY A 281 -7.88 4.09 -6.12
N THR A 282 -8.48 5.07 -5.46
CA THR A 282 -8.64 6.42 -6.01
C THR A 282 -7.44 7.25 -5.60
N MET A 283 -6.83 7.98 -6.55
CA MET A 283 -5.76 8.92 -6.21
C MET A 283 -6.26 9.94 -5.19
N THR A 284 -5.45 10.28 -4.22
CA THR A 284 -5.74 11.31 -3.23
C THR A 284 -5.07 12.63 -3.59
N GLU A 285 -5.39 13.71 -2.85
CA GLU A 285 -4.67 14.96 -2.98
C GLU A 285 -3.21 14.80 -2.57
N GLY A 286 -2.32 15.36 -3.37
CA GLY A 286 -0.88 15.26 -3.18
C GLY A 286 -0.30 13.94 -3.70
N LEU A 287 1.03 13.87 -3.72
CA LEU A 287 1.73 12.64 -4.07
C LEU A 287 1.82 11.75 -2.84
N THR A 288 1.08 10.66 -2.87
CA THR A 288 1.06 9.65 -1.82
C THR A 288 1.97 8.47 -2.20
N ALA A 289 2.22 7.58 -1.24
CA ALA A 289 2.94 6.34 -1.49
C ALA A 289 2.30 5.50 -2.62
N PHE A 290 0.98 5.51 -2.70
CA PHE A 290 0.25 4.86 -3.79
C PHE A 290 0.53 5.52 -5.15
N ALA A 291 0.62 6.86 -5.20
CA ALA A 291 0.98 7.58 -6.42
C ALA A 291 2.42 7.28 -6.85
N ASP A 292 3.37 7.20 -5.92
CA ASP A 292 4.75 6.82 -6.20
C ASP A 292 4.82 5.37 -6.73
N LYS A 293 4.08 4.45 -6.11
CA LYS A 293 3.98 3.05 -6.56
C LYS A 293 3.35 2.95 -7.95
N TRP A 294 2.37 3.82 -8.24
CA TRP A 294 1.77 3.91 -9.56
C TRP A 294 2.78 4.39 -10.61
N GLN A 295 3.65 5.36 -10.27
CA GLN A 295 4.71 5.82 -11.18
C GLN A 295 5.75 4.74 -11.48
N GLU A 296 6.05 3.83 -10.56
CA GLU A 296 6.98 2.70 -10.78
C GLU A 296 6.56 1.81 -11.95
N GLY A 297 5.26 1.63 -12.18
CA GLY A 297 4.72 0.81 -13.27
C GLY A 297 4.14 1.60 -14.43
N ASN A 298 4.19 2.93 -14.40
CA ASN A 298 3.62 3.78 -15.43
C ASN A 298 4.36 3.59 -16.77
N PRO A 299 3.66 3.18 -17.86
CA PRO A 299 4.28 2.96 -19.17
C PRO A 299 5.06 4.16 -19.71
N ASP A 300 4.63 5.37 -19.34
CA ASP A 300 5.20 6.64 -19.82
C ASP A 300 6.43 7.09 -19.01
N THR A 301 6.77 6.40 -17.92
CA THR A 301 7.94 6.72 -17.09
C THR A 301 9.19 6.04 -17.66
N PRO A 302 10.28 6.77 -17.94
CA PRO A 302 11.50 6.21 -18.53
C PRO A 302 12.11 5.07 -17.72
N ASP A 303 12.15 5.22 -16.39
CA ASP A 303 12.78 4.28 -15.45
C ASP A 303 11.76 3.33 -14.78
N LYS A 304 10.69 2.98 -15.49
CA LYS A 304 9.67 2.06 -14.95
C LYS A 304 10.25 0.70 -14.59
N LYS A 305 9.75 0.11 -13.52
CA LYS A 305 10.08 -1.28 -13.15
C LYS A 305 9.48 -2.27 -14.15
N ILE A 306 10.29 -3.23 -14.57
CA ILE A 306 9.92 -4.22 -15.62
C ILE A 306 8.80 -5.14 -15.16
N ASP A 307 8.74 -5.44 -13.87
CA ASP A 307 7.78 -6.33 -13.22
C ASP A 307 6.54 -5.62 -12.66
N SER A 308 6.43 -4.32 -12.89
CA SER A 308 5.31 -3.49 -12.47
C SER A 308 4.57 -2.92 -13.69
N TYR A 309 3.25 -2.80 -13.57
CA TYR A 309 2.41 -2.17 -14.59
C TYR A 309 1.32 -1.34 -13.94
N SER A 310 1.17 -0.12 -14.41
CA SER A 310 0.17 0.80 -13.88
C SER A 310 -0.80 1.24 -14.97
N LEU A 311 -2.06 1.37 -14.59
CA LEU A 311 -3.09 1.87 -15.48
C LEU A 311 -4.07 2.79 -14.75
N ARG A 312 -4.75 3.63 -15.53
CA ARG A 312 -5.89 4.44 -15.07
C ARG A 312 -7.18 3.93 -15.66
N ILE A 313 -8.22 3.98 -14.84
CA ILE A 313 -9.58 3.68 -15.25
C ILE A 313 -10.45 4.89 -14.92
N SER A 314 -10.95 5.57 -15.94
CA SER A 314 -11.85 6.70 -15.76
C SER A 314 -13.28 6.22 -15.51
N THR A 315 -14.02 6.94 -14.68
CA THR A 315 -15.48 6.77 -14.50
C THR A 315 -16.23 6.88 -15.82
N ARG A 316 -15.71 7.68 -16.77
CA ARG A 316 -16.29 7.86 -18.12
C ARG A 316 -16.39 6.56 -18.90
N GLU A 317 -15.47 5.62 -18.65
CA GLU A 317 -15.45 4.32 -19.33
C GLU A 317 -16.57 3.38 -18.86
N ASN A 318 -17.15 3.65 -17.68
CA ASN A 318 -18.25 2.88 -17.13
C ASN A 318 -19.65 3.39 -17.58
N ILE A 319 -19.70 4.47 -18.38
CA ILE A 319 -20.95 5.00 -18.91
C ILE A 319 -21.53 3.99 -19.92
N GLY A 320 -22.81 3.67 -19.76
CA GLY A 320 -23.49 2.66 -20.57
C GLY A 320 -23.29 1.20 -20.11
N TYR A 321 -22.43 0.98 -19.14
CA TYR A 321 -22.23 -0.33 -18.49
C TYR A 321 -22.82 -0.36 -17.07
N GLY A 322 -22.25 0.38 -16.13
CA GLY A 322 -22.73 0.48 -14.76
C GLY A 322 -23.26 1.86 -14.37
N ILE A 323 -23.11 2.86 -15.25
CA ILE A 323 -23.55 4.23 -15.02
C ILE A 323 -24.39 4.71 -16.20
N ASP A 324 -25.57 5.29 -15.89
CA ASP A 324 -26.38 6.00 -16.87
C ASP A 324 -25.78 7.38 -17.19
N GLN A 325 -25.84 7.80 -18.48
CA GLN A 325 -25.28 9.09 -18.93
C GLN A 325 -25.89 10.28 -18.18
N ARG A 326 -27.19 10.30 -17.96
CA ARG A 326 -27.87 11.43 -17.27
C ARG A 326 -27.43 11.53 -15.81
N MET A 327 -27.21 10.36 -15.16
CA MET A 327 -26.70 10.29 -13.81
C MET A 327 -25.28 10.83 -13.74
N PHE A 328 -24.44 10.48 -14.70
CA PHE A 328 -23.09 10.99 -14.82
C PHE A 328 -23.04 12.51 -15.02
N ASP A 329 -23.86 13.04 -15.92
CA ASP A 329 -23.94 14.49 -16.19
C ASP A 329 -24.37 15.27 -14.95
N ARG A 330 -25.33 14.76 -14.17
CA ARG A 330 -25.74 15.36 -12.89
C ARG A 330 -24.60 15.36 -11.86
N LEU A 331 -23.83 14.26 -11.78
CA LEU A 331 -22.69 14.16 -10.89
C LEU A 331 -21.61 15.18 -11.25
N LEU A 332 -21.31 15.32 -12.55
CA LEU A 332 -20.35 16.32 -13.02
C LEU A 332 -20.81 17.75 -12.76
N ALA A 333 -22.08 18.06 -12.98
CA ALA A 333 -22.64 19.41 -12.75
C ALA A 333 -22.54 19.86 -11.28
N GLY A 334 -22.56 18.91 -10.34
CA GLY A 334 -22.43 19.17 -8.91
C GLY A 334 -20.98 19.12 -8.38
N MET A 335 -20.02 18.70 -9.23
CA MET A 335 -18.65 18.51 -8.80
C MET A 335 -17.79 19.75 -9.10
N PRO A 336 -16.98 20.23 -8.13
CA PRO A 336 -16.01 21.28 -8.40
C PRO A 336 -15.04 20.85 -9.51
N PRO A 337 -14.78 21.68 -10.54
CA PRO A 337 -13.98 21.31 -11.70
C PRO A 337 -12.59 20.76 -11.36
N TYR A 338 -11.96 21.24 -10.31
CA TYR A 338 -10.63 20.82 -9.89
C TYR A 338 -10.58 19.40 -9.31
N LEU A 339 -11.73 18.86 -8.86
CA LEU A 339 -11.82 17.46 -8.37
C LEU A 339 -12.10 16.46 -9.49
N ILE A 340 -12.50 16.92 -10.66
CA ILE A 340 -12.81 16.03 -11.80
C ILE A 340 -11.61 15.15 -12.18
N PRO A 341 -10.37 15.68 -12.33
CA PRO A 341 -9.23 14.84 -12.65
C PRO A 341 -9.02 13.69 -11.66
N GLN A 342 -9.19 13.95 -10.37
CA GLN A 342 -9.03 12.94 -9.33
C GLN A 342 -10.20 11.97 -9.26
N ASN A 343 -11.40 12.50 -9.08
CA ASN A 343 -12.57 11.69 -8.75
C ASN A 343 -13.18 10.98 -9.96
N ILE A 344 -12.96 11.50 -11.16
CA ILE A 344 -13.50 10.93 -12.42
C ILE A 344 -12.40 10.25 -13.23
N ASP A 345 -11.26 10.92 -13.40
CA ASP A 345 -10.26 10.47 -14.37
C ASP A 345 -9.07 9.73 -13.73
N GLY A 346 -9.05 9.60 -12.38
CA GLY A 346 -8.03 8.84 -11.64
C GLY A 346 -6.64 9.48 -11.62
N PHE A 347 -6.55 10.80 -11.80
CA PHE A 347 -5.30 11.55 -11.70
C PHE A 347 -5.08 12.02 -10.27
N ALA A 348 -3.82 12.05 -9.83
CA ALA A 348 -3.45 12.80 -8.64
C ALA A 348 -3.59 14.29 -8.92
N ILE A 349 -4.11 15.03 -7.96
CA ILE A 349 -4.17 16.50 -8.02
C ILE A 349 -3.27 17.11 -6.95
N GLU A 350 -2.71 18.29 -7.24
CA GLU A 350 -1.92 19.02 -6.26
C GLU A 350 -2.81 19.46 -5.09
N SER A 351 -2.25 19.35 -3.87
CA SER A 351 -2.95 19.85 -2.70
C SER A 351 -3.00 21.37 -2.73
N ARG A 352 -4.19 21.95 -2.64
CA ARG A 352 -4.38 23.41 -2.53
C ARG A 352 -3.85 24.01 -1.23
N GLU A 353 -3.73 23.17 -0.21
CA GLU A 353 -3.23 23.55 1.10
C GLU A 353 -1.74 23.25 1.27
N ALA A 354 -1.07 22.81 0.19
CA ALA A 354 0.34 22.50 0.22
C ALA A 354 1.15 23.72 0.68
N PHE A 355 1.99 23.52 1.69
CA PHE A 355 2.84 24.58 2.23
C PHE A 355 4.01 24.92 1.32
N PHE A 356 4.54 23.90 0.65
CA PHE A 356 5.64 24.02 -0.29
C PHE A 356 5.13 23.91 -1.73
N GLY A 357 5.69 24.70 -2.66
CA GLY A 357 5.32 24.63 -4.08
C GLY A 357 5.84 23.35 -4.73
N ALA A 358 4.96 22.59 -5.39
CA ALA A 358 5.33 21.31 -5.99
C ALA A 358 6.45 21.44 -7.04
N GLN A 359 6.42 22.46 -7.89
CA GLN A 359 7.46 22.71 -8.88
C GLN A 359 8.84 22.95 -8.23
N SER A 360 8.88 23.72 -7.13
CA SER A 360 10.12 23.99 -6.39
C SER A 360 10.66 22.73 -5.72
N ILE A 361 9.78 21.88 -5.18
CA ILE A 361 10.17 20.57 -4.61
C ILE A 361 10.76 19.70 -5.71
N GLU A 362 10.06 19.55 -6.86
CA GLU A 362 10.53 18.71 -7.96
C GLU A 362 11.90 19.13 -8.48
N ALA A 363 12.18 20.43 -8.49
CA ALA A 363 13.48 20.98 -8.89
C ALA A 363 14.62 20.65 -7.90
N CYS A 364 14.27 20.28 -6.66
CA CYS A 364 15.25 19.81 -5.69
C CYS A 364 15.69 18.35 -5.90
N PHE A 365 14.87 17.53 -6.55
CA PHE A 365 15.14 16.09 -6.72
C PHE A 365 15.75 15.79 -8.08
N THR A 366 16.90 15.10 -8.08
CA THR A 366 17.66 14.77 -9.31
C THR A 366 18.04 13.29 -9.33
N ASN A 367 18.13 12.72 -10.54
CA ASN A 367 18.66 11.37 -10.77
C ASN A 367 20.20 11.35 -10.80
N ASP A 368 20.85 12.50 -10.84
CA ASP A 368 22.32 12.61 -10.93
C ASP A 368 23.02 12.30 -9.59
N LEU A 369 22.26 12.28 -8.49
CA LEU A 369 22.79 11.96 -7.17
C LEU A 369 22.46 10.52 -6.78
N PRO A 370 23.46 9.74 -6.33
CA PRO A 370 23.21 8.41 -5.76
C PRO A 370 22.47 8.52 -4.42
N GLU A 371 21.72 7.49 -4.06
CA GLU A 371 21.01 7.44 -2.78
C GLU A 371 21.91 7.63 -1.57
N TYR A 372 23.13 7.08 -1.65
CA TYR A 372 24.16 7.19 -0.62
C TYR A 372 25.47 7.66 -1.22
N THR A 373 26.14 8.57 -0.51
CA THR A 373 27.47 9.03 -0.85
C THR A 373 28.34 8.98 0.41
N SER A 374 29.48 8.31 0.35
CA SER A 374 30.45 8.29 1.46
C SER A 374 31.01 9.68 1.77
N ALA A 375 31.40 9.90 3.02
CA ALA A 375 32.03 11.14 3.41
C ALA A 375 33.34 11.40 2.65
N LYS A 376 33.56 12.64 2.23
CA LYS A 376 34.72 13.07 1.45
C LYS A 376 35.65 13.93 2.28
N ARG A 377 36.95 13.75 2.09
CA ARG A 377 37.98 14.52 2.80
C ARG A 377 37.80 16.02 2.56
N GLY A 378 37.82 16.80 3.63
CA GLY A 378 37.67 18.24 3.60
C GLY A 378 36.24 18.74 3.46
N HIS A 379 35.26 17.83 3.34
CA HIS A 379 33.86 18.19 3.25
C HIS A 379 33.23 18.45 4.62
N ARG A 380 32.11 19.17 4.60
CA ARG A 380 31.34 19.54 5.77
C ARG A 380 29.90 19.10 5.59
N TYR A 381 29.41 18.48 6.64
CA TYR A 381 28.08 17.86 6.66
C TYR A 381 27.24 18.44 7.78
N VAL A 382 25.95 18.38 7.58
CA VAL A 382 24.95 18.63 8.62
C VAL A 382 23.98 17.47 8.66
N GLN A 383 23.64 17.06 9.86
CA GLN A 383 22.64 16.03 10.11
C GLN A 383 21.42 16.66 10.77
N GLY A 384 20.23 16.28 10.32
CA GLY A 384 18.98 16.57 10.98
C GLY A 384 18.31 15.29 11.44
N VAL A 385 17.81 15.28 12.67
CA VAL A 385 17.15 14.14 13.29
C VAL A 385 15.81 14.57 13.87
N ASP A 386 14.76 13.87 13.51
CA ASP A 386 13.44 13.95 14.14
C ASP A 386 13.17 12.61 14.85
N PRO A 387 13.30 12.56 16.19
CA PRO A 387 13.21 11.32 16.93
C PRO A 387 11.76 11.01 17.32
N ALA A 388 11.34 9.77 17.10
CA ALA A 388 10.06 9.25 17.57
C ALA A 388 10.23 7.92 18.32
N LEU A 389 9.41 7.70 19.36
CA LEU A 389 9.48 6.51 20.20
C LEU A 389 8.29 5.56 20.06
N THR A 390 7.14 6.06 19.62
CA THR A 390 5.88 5.30 19.71
C THR A 390 5.27 4.99 18.35
N TYR A 391 4.49 5.90 17.80
CA TYR A 391 3.69 5.66 16.60
C TYR A 391 4.28 6.33 15.35
N ASP A 392 5.01 7.43 15.54
CA ASP A 392 5.64 8.17 14.46
C ASP A 392 6.95 7.52 14.03
N SER A 393 7.47 7.91 12.89
CA SER A 393 8.75 7.39 12.38
C SER A 393 9.89 8.31 12.78
N THR A 394 11.00 7.73 13.29
CA THR A 394 12.24 8.49 13.41
C THR A 394 12.88 8.67 12.05
N TRP A 395 13.18 9.90 11.67
CA TRP A 395 13.94 10.21 10.48
C TRP A 395 15.28 10.85 10.82
N SER A 396 16.30 10.44 10.11
CA SER A 396 17.64 11.05 10.16
C SER A 396 18.18 11.18 8.74
N LEU A 397 18.70 12.36 8.41
CA LEU A 397 19.28 12.63 7.11
C LEU A 397 20.52 13.51 7.23
N VAL A 398 21.42 13.40 6.24
CA VAL A 398 22.67 14.15 6.17
C VAL A 398 22.76 14.91 4.86
N LEU A 399 23.13 16.18 4.95
CA LEU A 399 23.40 17.06 3.82
C LEU A 399 24.89 17.42 3.77
N ASP A 400 25.49 17.37 2.59
CA ASP A 400 26.79 17.95 2.30
C ASP A 400 26.62 19.44 2.01
N ILE A 401 27.24 20.29 2.81
CA ILE A 401 27.13 21.75 2.72
C ILE A 401 28.43 22.41 2.19
N SER A 402 29.36 21.61 1.69
CA SER A 402 30.68 22.10 1.24
C SER A 402 30.59 23.01 0.02
N GLY A 403 29.57 22.87 -0.82
CA GLY A 403 29.33 23.69 -2.00
C GLY A 403 28.91 25.14 -1.74
N GLY A 404 28.73 25.50 -0.47
CA GLY A 404 28.35 26.85 -0.05
C GLY A 404 26.93 27.25 -0.40
N THR A 405 26.59 27.36 -1.66
CA THR A 405 25.25 27.75 -2.16
C THR A 405 24.31 26.58 -2.35
N GLU A 406 24.81 25.41 -2.72
CA GLU A 406 24.04 24.19 -2.89
C GLU A 406 24.38 23.17 -1.80
N TRP A 407 23.35 22.48 -1.32
CA TRP A 407 23.43 21.45 -0.29
C TRP A 407 22.90 20.13 -0.86
N HIS A 408 23.74 19.10 -0.81
CA HIS A 408 23.43 17.81 -1.44
C HIS A 408 23.01 16.77 -0.40
N GLY A 409 21.88 16.10 -0.63
CA GLY A 409 21.50 14.95 0.17
C GLY A 409 22.46 13.80 -0.07
N VAL A 410 23.10 13.29 1.01
CA VAL A 410 24.12 12.24 0.91
C VAL A 410 23.75 10.98 1.65
N TRP A 411 22.85 11.06 2.60
CA TRP A 411 22.36 9.92 3.36
C TRP A 411 21.03 10.22 4.02
N VAL A 412 20.14 9.22 4.05
CA VAL A 412 18.86 9.27 4.76
C VAL A 412 18.50 7.88 5.27
N ASP A 413 17.95 7.82 6.49
CA ASP A 413 17.37 6.58 7.01
C ASP A 413 16.18 6.87 7.92
N ARG A 414 15.33 5.86 8.11
CA ARG A 414 14.16 5.93 8.98
C ARG A 414 14.02 4.67 9.83
N LEU A 415 13.47 4.85 11.02
CA LEU A 415 13.00 3.76 11.87
C LEU A 415 11.50 3.88 12.03
N THR A 416 10.79 2.81 11.79
CA THR A 416 9.33 2.75 11.89
C THR A 416 8.91 1.91 13.11
N GLY A 417 7.74 2.22 13.67
CA GLY A 417 7.19 1.50 14.79
C GLY A 417 7.81 1.88 16.14
N ARG A 418 7.40 1.17 17.17
CA ARG A 418 7.87 1.42 18.53
C ARG A 418 9.35 1.12 18.68
N GLN A 419 10.13 2.13 18.99
CA GLN A 419 11.58 2.04 19.16
C GLN A 419 11.98 2.37 20.60
N THR A 420 13.15 1.86 21.00
CA THR A 420 13.79 2.31 22.25
C THR A 420 14.61 3.56 21.98
N SER A 421 14.76 4.41 22.99
CA SER A 421 15.61 5.61 22.89
C SER A 421 17.06 5.30 22.49
N LEU A 422 17.58 4.15 22.91
CA LEU A 422 18.93 3.70 22.54
C LEU A 422 19.05 3.39 21.05
N VAL A 423 18.03 2.78 20.43
CA VAL A 423 18.02 2.47 18.99
C VAL A 423 17.99 3.76 18.17
N VAL A 424 17.16 4.71 18.58
CA VAL A 424 17.07 6.03 17.91
C VAL A 424 18.38 6.82 18.06
N ALA A 425 18.96 6.83 19.27
CA ALA A 425 20.27 7.47 19.51
C ALA A 425 21.38 6.80 18.69
N ALA A 426 21.37 5.46 18.57
CA ALA A 426 22.34 4.73 17.78
C ALA A 426 22.24 5.05 16.27
N LEU A 427 21.03 5.22 15.72
CA LEU A 427 20.85 5.66 14.33
C LEU A 427 21.50 7.03 14.10
N ALA A 428 21.21 8.00 14.96
CA ALA A 428 21.75 9.35 14.86
C ALA A 428 23.28 9.36 15.00
N LEU A 429 23.81 8.61 15.97
CA LEU A 429 25.24 8.52 16.22
C LEU A 429 26.00 7.82 15.09
N ASN A 430 25.44 6.75 14.53
CA ASN A 430 26.04 6.05 13.39
C ASN A 430 26.22 6.97 12.19
N ALA A 431 25.17 7.71 11.83
CA ALA A 431 25.24 8.67 10.74
C ALA A 431 26.25 9.81 11.05
N HIS A 432 26.22 10.37 12.27
CA HIS A 432 27.18 11.40 12.66
C HIS A 432 28.62 10.91 12.50
N ASN A 433 28.94 9.75 13.02
CA ASN A 433 30.29 9.19 12.99
C ASN A 433 30.78 8.88 11.57
N ALA A 434 29.86 8.43 10.69
CA ALA A 434 30.19 8.17 9.29
C ALA A 434 30.57 9.44 8.51
N TYR A 435 30.06 10.61 8.93
CA TYR A 435 30.30 11.90 8.28
C TYR A 435 31.10 12.88 9.16
N ASN A 436 31.79 12.39 10.21
CA ASN A 436 32.61 13.21 11.09
C ASN A 436 33.95 12.51 11.38
N ASP A 437 34.99 12.93 10.66
CA ASP A 437 36.36 12.46 10.87
C ASP A 437 37.34 13.66 10.85
N PRO A 438 37.66 14.22 12.02
CA PRO A 438 38.57 15.36 12.12
C PRO A 438 39.95 15.12 11.50
N SER A 439 40.43 13.85 11.49
CA SER A 439 41.74 13.50 10.91
C SER A 439 41.78 13.73 9.40
N GLN A 440 40.63 13.57 8.74
CA GLN A 440 40.43 13.82 7.31
C GLN A 440 39.83 15.22 7.03
N ARG A 441 39.72 16.06 8.08
CA ARG A 441 39.04 17.37 8.00
C ARG A 441 37.55 17.25 7.57
N ILE A 442 36.90 16.15 7.91
CA ILE A 442 35.49 15.93 7.73
C ILE A 442 34.77 16.36 8.99
N THR A 443 33.78 17.23 8.88
CA THR A 443 33.01 17.69 10.04
C THR A 443 31.52 17.50 9.81
N CYS A 444 30.81 17.00 10.83
CA CYS A 444 29.36 16.88 10.84
C CYS A 444 28.77 17.61 12.04
N HIS A 445 27.84 18.52 11.79
CA HIS A 445 27.07 19.19 12.84
C HIS A 445 25.66 18.59 12.92
N THR A 446 25.32 18.00 14.05
CA THR A 446 24.03 17.34 14.25
C THR A 446 23.02 18.27 14.90
N GLY A 447 21.86 18.40 14.29
CA GLY A 447 20.65 19.01 14.85
C GLY A 447 19.65 17.95 15.25
N LEU A 448 18.96 18.18 16.36
CA LEU A 448 17.93 17.30 16.89
C LEU A 448 16.66 18.10 17.14
N ASP A 449 15.51 17.60 16.69
CA ASP A 449 14.23 18.12 17.16
C ASP A 449 14.10 17.86 18.66
N ALA A 450 14.01 18.95 19.39
CA ALA A 450 13.88 18.95 20.85
C ALA A 450 12.46 19.25 21.30
N THR A 451 11.50 19.21 20.39
CA THR A 451 10.10 19.47 20.70
C THR A 451 9.54 18.34 21.55
N GLY A 452 9.08 18.67 22.75
CA GLY A 452 8.52 17.70 23.68
C GLY A 452 9.53 17.00 24.58
N PHE A 453 9.04 16.01 25.35
CA PHE A 453 9.81 15.33 26.40
C PHE A 453 10.93 14.43 25.82
N GLY A 454 10.70 13.87 24.62
CA GLY A 454 11.64 12.95 23.97
C GLY A 454 12.96 13.60 23.58
N GLY A 455 12.94 14.78 22.99
CA GLY A 455 14.14 15.43 22.46
C GLY A 455 15.24 15.68 23.52
N LYS A 456 14.87 16.08 24.73
CA LYS A 456 15.83 16.30 25.83
C LYS A 456 16.47 15.00 26.31
N MET A 457 15.69 13.93 26.36
CA MET A 457 16.19 12.60 26.75
C MET A 457 17.21 12.06 25.74
N PHE A 458 17.01 12.29 24.46
CA PHE A 458 17.97 11.86 23.43
C PHE A 458 19.30 12.59 23.51
N ARG A 459 19.30 13.85 23.87
CA ARG A 459 20.55 14.61 24.07
C ARG A 459 21.50 13.90 25.03
N ASP A 460 20.98 13.39 26.14
CA ASP A 460 21.82 12.77 27.19
C ASP A 460 22.38 11.40 26.78
N LEU A 461 21.76 10.79 25.73
CA LEU A 461 22.24 9.53 25.16
C LEU A 461 23.25 9.71 24.02
N LEU A 462 23.45 10.93 23.53
CA LEU A 462 24.34 11.21 22.41
C LEU A 462 25.68 11.80 22.95
N PRO A 463 26.80 11.06 22.88
CA PRO A 463 28.12 11.53 23.33
C PRO A 463 28.76 12.50 22.32
N ILE A 464 27.95 13.31 21.64
CA ILE A 464 28.35 14.29 20.65
C ILE A 464 27.71 15.65 20.94
N ASN A 465 28.27 16.71 20.38
CA ASN A 465 27.66 18.02 20.48
C ASN A 465 26.48 18.15 19.53
N VAL A 466 25.28 18.16 20.10
CA VAL A 466 24.00 18.21 19.35
C VAL A 466 23.36 19.58 19.54
N ARG A 467 22.98 20.19 18.42
CA ARG A 467 22.16 21.39 18.44
C ARG A 467 20.69 21.01 18.67
N MET A 468 20.14 21.45 19.80
CA MET A 468 18.73 21.31 20.09
C MET A 468 17.91 22.38 19.33
N VAL A 469 16.97 21.93 18.51
CA VAL A 469 16.05 22.79 17.74
C VAL A 469 14.66 22.66 18.35
N GLU A 470 14.27 23.65 19.16
CA GLU A 470 12.96 23.67 19.82
C GLU A 470 11.97 24.52 18.99
N PHE A 471 10.96 23.88 18.42
CA PHE A 471 9.86 24.57 17.73
C PHE A 471 8.48 24.25 18.34
N GLY A 472 8.46 23.45 19.42
CA GLY A 472 7.24 23.12 20.16
C GLY A 472 6.70 24.28 21.00
N GLY A 473 5.40 24.20 21.27
CA GLY A 473 4.68 25.14 22.13
C GLY A 473 4.06 26.34 21.41
N THR A 474 4.54 26.77 20.25
CA THR A 474 3.87 27.81 19.46
C THR A 474 3.95 27.52 17.96
N ARG A 475 2.80 27.66 17.27
CA ARG A 475 2.70 27.58 15.81
C ARG A 475 3.69 28.51 15.09
N ALA A 476 4.01 29.65 15.70
CA ALA A 476 4.93 30.63 15.16
C ALA A 476 6.38 30.11 15.04
N LYS A 477 6.87 29.40 16.05
CA LYS A 477 8.24 28.82 16.01
C LYS A 477 8.37 27.74 14.95
N LYS A 478 7.38 26.82 14.86
CA LYS A 478 7.32 25.81 13.82
C LYS A 478 7.28 26.43 12.43
N LEU A 479 6.42 27.43 12.25
CA LEU A 479 6.33 28.16 10.98
C LEU A 479 7.66 28.86 10.62
N GLY A 480 8.36 29.41 11.61
CA GLY A 480 9.68 29.99 11.40
C GLY A 480 10.69 29.02 10.85
N LEU A 481 10.76 27.80 11.40
CA LEU A 481 11.64 26.73 10.93
C LEU A 481 11.25 26.27 9.50
N LEU A 482 9.97 26.04 9.28
CA LEU A 482 9.45 25.64 7.96
C LEU A 482 9.67 26.71 6.88
N ASN A 483 9.58 28.00 7.21
CA ASN A 483 9.89 29.07 6.28
C ASN A 483 11.39 29.10 5.89
N VAL A 484 12.29 28.70 6.80
CA VAL A 484 13.71 28.55 6.48
C VAL A 484 13.93 27.43 5.47
N LEU A 485 13.26 26.29 5.65
CA LEU A 485 13.26 25.19 4.69
C LEU A 485 12.62 25.61 3.36
N LYS A 486 11.45 26.24 3.40
CA LYS A 486 10.75 26.74 2.20
C LYS A 486 11.65 27.66 1.37
N LYS A 487 12.31 28.59 2.02
CA LYS A 487 13.26 29.49 1.35
C LYS A 487 14.41 28.73 0.70
N ALA A 488 14.99 27.72 1.36
CA ALA A 488 16.07 26.91 0.79
C ALA A 488 15.61 26.11 -0.44
N ILE A 489 14.36 25.61 -0.43
CA ILE A 489 13.72 24.93 -1.57
C ILE A 489 13.52 25.91 -2.73
N GLU A 490 12.89 27.05 -2.47
CA GLU A 490 12.57 28.07 -3.50
C GLU A 490 13.83 28.72 -4.11
N GLU A 491 14.89 28.86 -3.33
CA GLU A 491 16.19 29.35 -3.80
C GLU A 491 17.01 28.26 -4.54
N GLY A 492 16.49 27.02 -4.66
CA GLY A 492 17.17 25.91 -5.34
C GLY A 492 18.44 25.42 -4.65
N ARG A 493 18.60 25.71 -3.34
CA ARG A 493 19.78 25.30 -2.56
C ARG A 493 19.87 23.81 -2.29
N LEU A 494 18.74 23.10 -2.29
CA LEU A 494 18.68 21.67 -2.03
C LEU A 494 18.78 20.89 -3.33
N LYS A 495 19.67 19.88 -3.35
CA LYS A 495 19.75 18.85 -4.38
C LYS A 495 19.69 17.49 -3.68
N LEU A 496 18.61 16.80 -3.88
CA LEU A 496 18.30 15.54 -3.19
C LEU A 496 18.19 14.39 -4.20
N PRO A 497 18.65 13.18 -3.86
CA PRO A 497 18.49 12.01 -4.73
C PRO A 497 17.02 11.70 -5.02
N ARG A 498 16.72 11.33 -6.26
CA ARG A 498 15.39 10.85 -6.67
C ARG A 498 15.30 9.32 -6.57
N SER A 499 15.79 8.75 -5.50
CA SER A 499 15.85 7.29 -5.31
C SER A 499 15.72 6.91 -3.83
N GLY A 500 15.42 5.65 -3.58
CA GLY A 500 15.39 5.03 -2.27
C GLY A 500 14.53 5.78 -1.24
N LYS A 501 15.05 5.92 -0.02
CA LYS A 501 14.33 6.57 1.09
C LYS A 501 14.11 8.07 0.89
N TRP A 502 14.87 8.72 -0.01
CA TRP A 502 14.64 10.12 -0.38
C TRP A 502 13.27 10.36 -1.03
N LEU A 503 12.68 9.33 -1.67
CA LEU A 503 11.31 9.42 -2.19
C LEU A 503 10.29 9.63 -1.06
N GLY A 504 10.55 9.07 0.13
CA GLY A 504 9.73 9.35 1.31
C GLY A 504 9.81 10.82 1.75
N VAL A 505 11.01 11.43 1.72
CA VAL A 505 11.20 12.86 2.00
C VAL A 505 10.43 13.72 0.98
N ARG A 506 10.57 13.39 -0.32
CA ARG A 506 9.85 14.07 -1.42
C ARG A 506 8.34 14.01 -1.21
N ARG A 507 7.82 12.83 -0.90
CA ARG A 507 6.38 12.62 -0.65
C ARG A 507 5.86 13.48 0.50
N GLN A 508 6.56 13.48 1.64
CA GLN A 508 6.15 14.26 2.79
C GLN A 508 6.21 15.77 2.51
N LEU A 509 7.21 16.26 1.75
CA LEU A 509 7.25 17.67 1.32
C LEU A 509 6.06 18.05 0.45
N LEU A 510 5.71 17.20 -0.53
CA LEU A 510 4.59 17.45 -1.44
C LEU A 510 3.21 17.38 -0.74
N GLY A 511 3.11 16.53 0.28
CA GLY A 511 1.89 16.39 1.09
C GLY A 511 1.78 17.33 2.28
N TYR A 512 2.82 18.13 2.58
CA TYR A 512 2.85 18.92 3.80
C TYR A 512 1.83 20.08 3.79
N LYS A 513 1.05 20.16 4.87
CA LYS A 513 0.04 21.20 5.12
C LYS A 513 0.30 21.86 6.48
N LEU A 514 -0.11 23.11 6.65
CA LEU A 514 0.04 23.82 7.94
C LEU A 514 -0.81 23.23 9.07
N ASP A 515 -1.92 22.58 8.77
CA ASP A 515 -2.64 21.73 9.72
C ASP A 515 -2.18 20.29 9.57
N ASP A 516 -1.09 19.97 10.23
CA ASP A 516 -0.30 18.75 10.08
C ASP A 516 -0.64 17.61 11.07
N ARG A 517 -1.71 17.76 11.84
CA ARG A 517 -2.11 16.80 12.88
C ARG A 517 -2.47 15.40 12.38
N LYS A 518 -2.68 15.24 11.08
CA LYS A 518 -3.12 13.99 10.44
C LYS A 518 -2.26 13.59 9.24
N ILE A 519 -1.07 14.15 9.10
CA ILE A 519 -0.16 13.86 7.99
C ILE A 519 1.19 13.41 8.53
N GLU A 520 1.86 12.54 7.77
CA GLU A 520 3.27 12.24 8.02
C GLU A 520 4.11 13.49 7.75
N GLN A 521 4.94 13.88 8.71
CA GLN A 521 5.72 15.10 8.62
C GLN A 521 7.17 14.94 9.11
N ASP A 522 7.52 13.79 9.67
CA ASP A 522 8.76 13.57 10.40
C ASP A 522 10.00 13.78 9.51
N ALA A 523 9.94 13.35 8.23
CA ALA A 523 11.01 13.60 7.27
C ALA A 523 11.17 15.10 6.93
N VAL A 524 10.04 15.83 6.86
CA VAL A 524 10.05 17.29 6.65
C VAL A 524 10.70 18.00 7.84
N MET A 525 10.39 17.54 9.06
CA MET A 525 10.96 18.13 10.27
C MET A 525 12.45 17.81 10.38
N ALA A 526 12.90 16.57 10.12
CA ALA A 526 14.30 16.22 10.06
C ALA A 526 15.07 17.09 9.04
N LEU A 527 14.50 17.27 7.83
CA LEU A 527 15.10 18.13 6.80
C LEU A 527 15.14 19.61 7.24
N ALA A 528 14.08 20.11 7.86
CA ALA A 528 14.03 21.49 8.36
C ALA A 528 15.07 21.74 9.45
N VAL A 529 15.29 20.76 10.32
CA VAL A 529 16.37 20.80 11.34
C VAL A 529 17.74 20.83 10.67
N ALA A 530 18.01 19.96 9.67
CA ALA A 530 19.27 19.96 8.94
C ALA A 530 19.54 21.31 8.25
N VAL A 531 18.53 21.89 7.63
CA VAL A 531 18.61 23.19 6.94
C VAL A 531 18.84 24.35 7.93
N ASP A 532 18.22 24.32 9.13
CA ASP A 532 18.53 25.31 10.20
C ASP A 532 19.98 25.22 10.65
N VAL A 533 20.50 23.99 10.81
CA VAL A 533 21.92 23.78 11.15
C VAL A 533 22.83 24.25 10.04
N ALA A 534 22.52 23.94 8.78
CA ALA A 534 23.29 24.38 7.61
C ALA A 534 23.37 25.90 7.53
N LYS A 535 22.24 26.60 7.71
CA LYS A 535 22.17 28.06 7.67
C LYS A 535 23.05 28.74 8.71
N ARG A 536 23.20 28.12 9.88
CA ARG A 536 23.99 28.68 11.00
C ARG A 536 25.47 28.32 10.94
N ASN A 537 25.81 27.33 10.12
CA ASN A 537 27.17 26.93 9.84
C ASN A 537 27.51 27.23 8.37
N PRO A 538 27.42 28.52 7.93
CA PRO A 538 27.67 28.85 6.55
C PRO A 538 29.10 28.46 6.23
N GLY A 539 29.25 27.60 5.23
CA GLY A 539 30.56 27.25 4.71
C GLY A 539 31.26 28.50 4.19
N ALA A 540 32.48 28.78 4.63
CA ALA A 540 33.39 29.46 3.76
C ALA A 540 33.50 28.55 2.53
N ALA A 541 33.09 29.03 1.35
CA ALA A 541 33.30 28.30 0.12
C ALA A 541 34.78 27.95 0.05
N SER A 542 35.08 26.62 0.13
CA SER A 542 36.43 26.18 -0.19
C SER A 542 36.49 26.27 -1.72
N PRO A 543 37.29 27.17 -2.31
CA PRO A 543 37.12 27.50 -3.72
C PRO A 543 37.50 26.39 -4.69
N ASN A 544 37.88 25.21 -4.22
CA ASN A 544 38.47 24.15 -5.06
C ASN A 544 38.10 22.72 -4.66
N VAL A 545 36.90 22.44 -4.16
CA VAL A 545 36.44 21.04 -3.97
C VAL A 545 35.48 20.71 -5.11
N PRO A 546 35.89 19.92 -6.11
CA PRO A 546 34.98 19.51 -7.18
C PRO A 546 33.88 18.63 -6.63
N PHE A 547 32.63 18.89 -6.99
CA PHE A 547 31.53 17.98 -6.78
C PHE A 547 31.66 16.81 -7.75
N ASP A 548 32.48 15.83 -7.40
CA ASP A 548 32.59 14.60 -8.16
C ASP A 548 31.92 13.46 -7.39
N TYR A 549 30.68 13.17 -7.76
CA TYR A 549 29.89 12.08 -7.18
C TYR A 549 30.00 10.77 -7.97
N PHE A 550 30.73 10.75 -9.08
CA PHE A 550 30.94 9.55 -9.88
C PHE A 550 32.13 8.75 -9.33
N GLY A 551 31.87 7.69 -8.56
CA GLY A 551 32.92 6.74 -8.18
C GLY A 551 32.97 6.27 -6.72
N ALA A 552 31.98 6.54 -5.89
CA ALA A 552 31.98 6.10 -4.50
C ALA A 552 31.37 4.70 -4.34
N THR A 553 32.20 3.72 -3.99
CA THR A 553 31.75 2.43 -3.48
C THR A 553 31.10 2.60 -2.11
N THR A 554 29.98 1.96 -1.90
CA THR A 554 29.23 1.91 -0.64
C THR A 554 30.06 1.20 0.44
N SER A 555 30.68 1.94 1.35
CA SER A 555 31.27 1.35 2.55
C SER A 555 31.14 2.29 3.74
N GLY A 556 30.48 1.85 4.77
CA GLY A 556 30.62 2.42 6.11
C GLY A 556 29.36 2.84 6.86
N VAL A 557 28.22 3.07 6.20
CA VAL A 557 26.97 3.40 6.93
C VAL A 557 26.04 2.18 6.92
N GLU A 558 25.83 1.59 8.08
CA GLU A 558 24.87 0.50 8.21
C GLU A 558 23.45 1.05 8.07
N SER A 559 22.59 0.34 7.33
CA SER A 559 21.15 0.65 7.30
C SER A 559 20.52 0.45 8.69
N GLY A 560 19.43 1.16 8.96
CA GLY A 560 18.72 1.02 10.23
C GLY A 560 18.40 -0.44 10.62
N PRO A 561 17.94 -1.31 9.70
CA PRO A 561 17.71 -2.73 9.97
C PRO A 561 18.98 -3.51 10.33
N ALA A 562 20.12 -3.26 9.67
CA ALA A 562 21.39 -3.92 9.96
C ALA A 562 21.95 -3.51 11.34
N LEU A 563 21.86 -2.23 11.66
CA LEU A 563 22.21 -1.69 12.97
C LEU A 563 21.33 -2.30 14.08
N LEU A 564 20.04 -2.43 13.82
CA LEU A 564 19.06 -3.02 14.74
C LEU A 564 19.37 -4.50 15.01
N ALA A 565 19.76 -5.25 13.97
CA ALA A 565 20.18 -6.64 14.12
C ALA A 565 21.45 -6.76 14.99
N ARG A 566 22.44 -5.88 14.81
CA ARG A 566 23.65 -5.85 15.60
C ARG A 566 23.41 -5.48 17.07
N ILE A 567 22.54 -4.51 17.34
CA ILE A 567 22.15 -4.12 18.69
C ILE A 567 21.39 -5.26 19.38
N LYS A 568 20.46 -5.93 18.69
CA LYS A 568 19.75 -7.10 19.23
C LYS A 568 20.70 -8.26 19.54
N ALA A 569 21.66 -8.53 18.67
CA ALA A 569 22.68 -9.54 18.91
C ALA A 569 23.56 -9.22 20.15
N ALA A 570 23.94 -7.97 20.32
CA ALA A 570 24.70 -7.51 21.49
C ALA A 570 23.91 -7.60 22.81
N GLN A 571 22.59 -7.46 22.76
CA GLN A 571 21.71 -7.60 23.94
C GLN A 571 21.42 -9.06 24.33
N GLN A 572 21.64 -10.03 23.43
CA GLN A 572 21.47 -11.47 23.71
C GLN A 572 22.73 -12.09 24.32
N THR A 573 23.85 -11.37 24.32
CA THR A 573 25.15 -11.82 24.87
C THR A 573 25.43 -11.29 26.28
N HIS A 574 24.50 -10.58 26.86
CA HIS A 574 24.46 -10.14 28.27
C HIS A 574 23.17 -10.64 28.94
#